data_a69dc9d6fe9eb21e4649b7a4d88a190a
#
_entry.id   a69dc9d6fe9eb21e4649b7a4d88a190a
#
_cell.length_a   1.000
_cell.length_b   1.000
_cell.length_c   1.000
_cell.angle_alpha   90.00
_cell.angle_beta   90.00
_cell.angle_gamma   90.00
#
_symmetry.space_group_name_H-M   'P 1'
#
loop_
_entity.id
_entity.type
_entity.pdbx_description
1 polymer ?
#
loop_
_entity_poly.entity_id
_entity_poly.type
_entity_poly.pdbx_seq_one_letter_code
_entity_poly.pdbx_strand_id
1 'polypeptide(L)'
;MIFFKPRLVDTLRAYDRGQLIADVSAGLTVGVLALPLAMAFAIASGMPPSAGIWTAIVAGFLISALGGSRVQIGGPTGAFIPIVYGIVAIHGEANLLVATMLAGLMLFALGAARLGTLVRFIPLPVVIGFTNGIAVVIFLSQIKDFLGLALEKVPAEFFGKMHALATALPTAHWPTLAFGLASLAFLLTWNRYARRSRWLARLPGPLAVLIVATAVNMLFSLPLETIGTRFGGIPKTIPTPSFPAFDLTKLGQLLPPAIAIALLGAIESLLSARVADSMIDDRHDPNQELMAQGVANVVAPLFGGFAATGAIARTATNVRAGGRTPVAGIVHALTLLAVVLVLAPLAAHVPLATLAAIVLVVAVNMGDWHEMSPTALKRFSTKYRVILLTTFALTVLFDLTIAVEVGMVLASLAFIYQMARFTHVDRLPLERRPDAARFLRPDGSLRVAAYRISGALFFGAIHKLDELLDTRDWPDVVVLDLGKLVSIDASGLDTLRAIARELGKRGIPLVLAEPSRETFRTLRKAGFLDEIGRENVRRTFEDALAHAATLQRREPSISYT
;
A
#
# COMPACT_ATOMS: atom_id res chain seq x y z
N MET A 1 -7.93 -25.71 -2.75
CA MET A 1 -9.26 -25.16 -3.08
C MET A 1 -9.24 -23.66 -2.89
N ILE A 2 -9.58 -22.88 -3.91
CA ILE A 2 -9.78 -21.43 -3.81
C ILE A 2 -11.14 -21.24 -3.15
N PHE A 3 -11.16 -20.78 -1.90
CA PHE A 3 -12.42 -20.49 -1.20
C PHE A 3 -12.83 -19.06 -1.55
N PHE A 4 -13.69 -18.90 -2.56
CA PHE A 4 -14.35 -17.64 -2.86
C PHE A 4 -15.60 -17.53 -1.97
N LYS A 5 -15.49 -16.78 -0.87
CA LYS A 5 -16.57 -16.65 0.11
C LYS A 5 -16.85 -15.18 0.44
N PRO A 6 -17.73 -14.52 -0.29
CA PRO A 6 -18.11 -13.13 0.00
C PRO A 6 -18.66 -12.96 1.40
N ARG A 7 -18.28 -11.85 2.05
CA ARG A 7 -18.76 -11.51 3.40
C ARG A 7 -20.28 -11.31 3.46
N LEU A 8 -20.88 -10.94 2.34
CA LEU A 8 -22.33 -10.81 2.17
C LEU A 8 -23.08 -12.11 2.55
N VAL A 9 -22.55 -13.27 2.13
CA VAL A 9 -23.19 -14.58 2.39
C VAL A 9 -23.30 -14.86 3.88
N ASP A 10 -22.25 -14.57 4.65
CA ASP A 10 -22.28 -14.78 6.10
C ASP A 10 -23.19 -13.76 6.79
N THR A 11 -23.22 -12.53 6.29
CA THR A 11 -24.04 -11.46 6.85
C THR A 11 -25.54 -11.70 6.67
N LEU A 12 -25.96 -12.17 5.49
CA LEU A 12 -27.38 -12.40 5.20
C LEU A 12 -28.03 -13.50 6.05
N ARG A 13 -27.22 -14.40 6.65
CA ARG A 13 -27.75 -15.48 7.52
C ARG A 13 -28.37 -14.96 8.82
N ALA A 14 -27.91 -13.80 9.32
CA ALA A 14 -28.37 -13.20 10.56
C ALA A 14 -28.85 -11.76 10.37
N TYR A 15 -29.39 -11.45 9.17
CA TYR A 15 -29.75 -10.10 8.78
C TYR A 15 -31.13 -9.72 9.33
N ASP A 16 -31.22 -8.62 10.07
CA ASP A 16 -32.45 -8.14 10.67
C ASP A 16 -32.97 -6.82 10.05
N ARG A 17 -34.22 -6.46 10.42
CA ARG A 17 -34.86 -5.23 9.91
C ARG A 17 -34.14 -3.95 10.37
N GLY A 18 -33.55 -3.96 11.55
CA GLY A 18 -32.79 -2.81 12.06
C GLY A 18 -31.55 -2.56 11.24
N GLN A 19 -30.82 -3.63 10.89
CA GLN A 19 -29.66 -3.58 9.99
C GLN A 19 -30.07 -3.10 8.58
N LEU A 20 -31.20 -3.58 8.04
CA LEU A 20 -31.70 -3.12 6.74
C LEU A 20 -31.94 -1.61 6.71
N ILE A 21 -32.62 -1.07 7.71
CA ILE A 21 -32.91 0.37 7.79
C ILE A 21 -31.61 1.18 7.91
N ALA A 22 -30.67 0.72 8.71
CA ALA A 22 -29.36 1.36 8.89
C ALA A 22 -28.56 1.35 7.57
N ASP A 23 -28.48 0.19 6.90
CA ASP A 23 -27.74 0.02 5.65
C ASP A 23 -28.38 0.80 4.49
N VAL A 24 -29.70 0.83 4.39
CA VAL A 24 -30.41 1.64 3.39
C VAL A 24 -30.16 3.12 3.62
N SER A 25 -30.26 3.61 4.86
CA SER A 25 -29.98 5.01 5.19
C SER A 25 -28.53 5.39 4.88
N ALA A 26 -27.58 4.54 5.26
CA ALA A 26 -26.15 4.76 4.99
C ALA A 26 -25.84 4.71 3.49
N GLY A 27 -26.36 3.70 2.79
CA GLY A 27 -26.17 3.55 1.36
C GLY A 27 -26.72 4.72 0.54
N LEU A 28 -27.91 5.22 0.88
CA LEU A 28 -28.47 6.45 0.29
C LEU A 28 -27.55 7.66 0.53
N THR A 29 -27.11 7.85 1.77
CA THR A 29 -26.21 8.96 2.12
C THR A 29 -24.90 8.92 1.34
N VAL A 30 -24.27 7.75 1.27
CA VAL A 30 -22.98 7.58 0.56
C VAL A 30 -23.17 7.63 -0.95
N GLY A 31 -24.29 7.10 -1.49
CA GLY A 31 -24.61 7.15 -2.91
C GLY A 31 -24.72 8.58 -3.43
N VAL A 32 -25.45 9.39 -2.71
CA VAL A 32 -25.61 10.82 -3.05
C VAL A 32 -24.29 11.59 -2.95
N LEU A 33 -23.45 11.30 -1.94
CA LEU A 33 -22.12 11.89 -1.79
C LEU A 33 -21.16 11.47 -2.92
N ALA A 34 -21.26 10.22 -3.38
CA ALA A 34 -20.32 9.66 -4.33
C ALA A 34 -20.47 10.23 -5.76
N LEU A 35 -21.64 10.74 -6.12
CA LEU A 35 -21.93 11.25 -7.46
C LEU A 35 -20.96 12.38 -7.90
N PRO A 36 -20.86 13.51 -7.16
CA PRO A 36 -19.93 14.57 -7.56
C PRO A 36 -18.47 14.12 -7.58
N LEU A 37 -18.08 13.25 -6.64
CA LEU A 37 -16.72 12.74 -6.56
C LEU A 37 -16.40 11.81 -7.74
N ALA A 38 -17.32 10.95 -8.14
CA ALA A 38 -17.13 10.04 -9.26
C ALA A 38 -16.94 10.80 -10.58
N MET A 39 -17.78 11.82 -10.84
CA MET A 39 -17.64 12.68 -11.99
C MET A 39 -16.33 13.48 -11.98
N ALA A 40 -16.01 14.09 -10.84
CA ALA A 40 -14.82 14.92 -10.70
C ALA A 40 -13.53 14.09 -10.86
N PHE A 41 -13.48 12.89 -10.33
CA PHE A 41 -12.31 12.00 -10.47
C PHE A 41 -12.15 11.51 -11.93
N ALA A 42 -13.24 11.21 -12.63
CA ALA A 42 -13.18 10.86 -14.05
C ALA A 42 -12.61 12.01 -14.88
N ILE A 43 -13.14 13.21 -14.72
CA ILE A 43 -12.69 14.41 -15.46
C ILE A 43 -11.23 14.71 -15.15
N ALA A 44 -10.84 14.67 -13.86
CA ALA A 44 -9.45 14.86 -13.44
C ALA A 44 -8.50 13.79 -14.00
N SER A 45 -9.03 12.61 -14.33
CA SER A 45 -8.29 11.50 -14.95
C SER A 45 -8.29 11.56 -16.49
N GLY A 46 -8.85 12.61 -17.09
CA GLY A 46 -8.97 12.74 -18.55
C GLY A 46 -10.06 11.87 -19.17
N MET A 47 -10.97 11.33 -18.36
CA MET A 47 -12.09 10.48 -18.78
C MET A 47 -13.41 11.27 -18.77
N PRO A 48 -14.41 10.87 -19.57
CA PRO A 48 -15.73 11.48 -19.50
C PRO A 48 -16.36 11.23 -18.11
N PRO A 49 -17.18 12.17 -17.59
CA PRO A 49 -17.78 12.05 -16.25
C PRO A 49 -18.65 10.78 -16.10
N SER A 50 -19.25 10.31 -17.18
CA SER A 50 -20.01 9.06 -17.23
C SER A 50 -19.17 7.84 -16.87
N ALA A 51 -17.90 7.79 -17.28
CA ALA A 51 -17.01 6.68 -16.93
C ALA A 51 -16.82 6.54 -15.41
N GLY A 52 -16.66 7.68 -14.69
CA GLY A 52 -16.57 7.65 -13.23
C GLY A 52 -17.85 7.16 -12.54
N ILE A 53 -18.99 7.56 -13.07
CA ILE A 53 -20.30 7.12 -12.57
C ILE A 53 -20.48 5.62 -12.77
N TRP A 54 -20.20 5.10 -13.98
CA TRP A 54 -20.32 3.66 -14.25
C TRP A 54 -19.31 2.85 -13.45
N THR A 55 -18.11 3.37 -13.23
CA THR A 55 -17.15 2.77 -12.29
C THR A 55 -17.73 2.67 -10.88
N ALA A 56 -18.33 3.76 -10.38
CA ALA A 56 -18.90 3.78 -9.03
C ALA A 56 -20.10 2.83 -8.89
N ILE A 57 -20.94 2.70 -9.91
CA ILE A 57 -22.09 1.80 -9.93
C ILE A 57 -21.63 0.35 -10.03
N VAL A 58 -20.92 -0.01 -11.10
CA VAL A 58 -20.60 -1.41 -11.40
C VAL A 58 -19.55 -1.95 -10.44
N ALA A 59 -18.42 -1.26 -10.30
CA ALA A 59 -17.37 -1.73 -9.39
C ALA A 59 -17.80 -1.58 -7.94
N GLY A 60 -18.50 -0.50 -7.56
CA GLY A 60 -19.02 -0.32 -6.20
C GLY A 60 -19.99 -1.42 -5.78
N PHE A 61 -20.88 -1.84 -6.70
CA PHE A 61 -21.77 -2.98 -6.48
C PHE A 61 -20.98 -4.29 -6.28
N LEU A 62 -20.08 -4.61 -7.21
CA LEU A 62 -19.33 -5.86 -7.18
C LEU A 62 -18.39 -5.97 -5.98
N ILE A 63 -17.69 -4.89 -5.63
CA ILE A 63 -16.82 -4.85 -4.46
C ILE A 63 -17.62 -5.11 -3.18
N SER A 64 -18.79 -4.48 -3.05
CA SER A 64 -19.64 -4.68 -1.88
C SER A 64 -20.29 -6.08 -1.85
N ALA A 65 -20.74 -6.58 -2.99
CA ALA A 65 -21.40 -7.89 -3.07
C ALA A 65 -20.43 -9.06 -2.88
N LEU A 66 -19.20 -8.93 -3.39
CA LEU A 66 -18.21 -10.02 -3.43
C LEU A 66 -17.06 -9.84 -2.44
N GLY A 67 -16.94 -8.68 -1.77
CA GLY A 67 -15.84 -8.30 -0.91
C GLY A 67 -15.65 -9.12 0.35
N GLY A 68 -14.46 -8.99 0.92
CA GLY A 68 -14.07 -9.56 2.20
C GLY A 68 -14.34 -8.65 3.40
N SER A 69 -14.68 -7.38 3.17
CA SER A 69 -15.06 -6.41 4.20
C SER A 69 -16.58 -6.31 4.35
N ARG A 70 -17.05 -6.01 5.57
CA ARG A 70 -18.50 -5.81 5.83
C ARG A 70 -19.02 -4.47 5.38
N VAL A 71 -18.19 -3.43 5.35
CA VAL A 71 -18.66 -2.05 5.21
C VAL A 71 -17.92 -1.24 4.15
N GLN A 72 -17.01 -1.87 3.42
CA GLN A 72 -16.22 -1.19 2.41
C GLN A 72 -17.08 -0.72 1.24
N ILE A 73 -16.85 0.53 0.83
CA ILE A 73 -17.44 1.13 -0.36
C ILE A 73 -16.38 1.24 -1.44
N GLY A 74 -16.62 0.60 -2.57
CA GLY A 74 -15.72 0.66 -3.74
C GLY A 74 -16.12 1.73 -4.75
N GLY A 75 -15.22 1.97 -5.71
CA GLY A 75 -15.42 2.86 -6.84
C GLY A 75 -14.17 3.64 -7.23
N PRO A 76 -14.27 4.66 -8.11
CA PRO A 76 -13.13 5.47 -8.49
C PRO A 76 -12.64 6.29 -7.30
N THR A 77 -11.31 6.40 -7.14
CA THR A 77 -10.68 7.17 -6.06
C THR A 77 -9.74 8.22 -6.61
N GLY A 78 -9.49 9.26 -5.81
CA GLY A 78 -8.53 10.31 -6.16
C GLY A 78 -7.13 9.78 -6.43
N ALA A 79 -6.72 8.72 -5.74
CA ALA A 79 -5.38 8.14 -5.88
C ALA A 79 -5.11 7.59 -7.30
N PHE A 80 -6.14 7.16 -8.00
CA PHE A 80 -5.97 6.69 -9.38
C PHE A 80 -5.83 7.82 -10.41
N ILE A 81 -6.17 9.07 -10.06
CA ILE A 81 -6.14 10.19 -11.03
C ILE A 81 -4.80 10.28 -11.77
N PRO A 82 -3.63 10.33 -11.11
CA PRO A 82 -2.36 10.48 -11.83
C PRO A 82 -2.05 9.32 -12.75
N ILE A 83 -2.29 8.08 -12.31
CA ILE A 83 -2.03 6.86 -13.11
C ILE A 83 -2.98 6.81 -14.32
N VAL A 84 -4.27 6.97 -14.08
CA VAL A 84 -5.29 6.90 -15.14
C VAL A 84 -5.05 8.01 -16.16
N TYR A 85 -4.79 9.24 -15.69
CA TYR A 85 -4.47 10.36 -16.59
C TYR A 85 -3.22 10.08 -17.44
N GLY A 86 -2.16 9.56 -16.84
CA GLY A 86 -0.93 9.21 -17.56
C GLY A 86 -1.18 8.14 -18.63
N ILE A 87 -1.95 7.10 -18.32
CA ILE A 87 -2.29 6.04 -19.27
C ILE A 87 -3.17 6.59 -20.41
N VAL A 88 -4.19 7.39 -20.09
CA VAL A 88 -5.06 8.01 -21.10
C VAL A 88 -4.26 8.92 -22.03
N ALA A 89 -3.35 9.74 -21.48
CA ALA A 89 -2.54 10.67 -22.25
C ALA A 89 -1.58 9.97 -23.24
N ILE A 90 -1.02 8.82 -22.85
CA ILE A 90 -0.01 8.09 -23.64
C ILE A 90 -0.66 7.02 -24.53
N HIS A 91 -1.61 6.26 -24.00
CA HIS A 91 -2.16 5.06 -24.63
C HIS A 91 -3.62 5.23 -25.10
N GLY A 92 -4.33 6.27 -24.63
CA GLY A 92 -5.74 6.51 -24.93
C GLY A 92 -6.71 5.72 -24.03
N GLU A 93 -7.99 6.06 -24.12
CA GLU A 93 -9.07 5.52 -23.26
C GLU A 93 -9.27 4.01 -23.43
N ALA A 94 -9.31 3.50 -24.67
CA ALA A 94 -9.51 2.07 -24.92
C ALA A 94 -8.42 1.19 -24.26
N ASN A 95 -7.16 1.62 -24.35
CA ASN A 95 -6.04 0.91 -23.74
C ASN A 95 -6.02 1.03 -22.21
N LEU A 96 -6.53 2.13 -21.63
CA LEU A 96 -6.77 2.22 -20.19
C LEU A 96 -7.75 1.14 -19.73
N LEU A 97 -8.86 0.94 -20.45
CA LEU A 97 -9.85 -0.07 -20.10
C LEU A 97 -9.23 -1.48 -20.10
N VAL A 98 -8.40 -1.78 -21.10
CA VAL A 98 -7.66 -3.05 -21.18
C VAL A 98 -6.65 -3.18 -20.03
N ALA A 99 -5.87 -2.13 -19.74
CA ALA A 99 -4.93 -2.14 -18.61
C ALA A 99 -5.66 -2.36 -17.27
N THR A 100 -6.86 -1.78 -17.12
CA THR A 100 -7.72 -2.01 -15.94
C THR A 100 -8.17 -3.46 -15.84
N MET A 101 -8.58 -4.08 -16.95
CA MET A 101 -8.95 -5.51 -16.97
C MET A 101 -7.77 -6.42 -16.61
N LEU A 102 -6.58 -6.14 -17.15
CA LEU A 102 -5.35 -6.86 -16.79
C LEU A 102 -5.02 -6.71 -15.31
N ALA A 103 -5.12 -5.50 -14.79
CA ALA A 103 -4.95 -5.23 -13.35
C ALA A 103 -5.97 -6.01 -12.51
N GLY A 104 -7.23 -6.08 -12.97
CA GLY A 104 -8.28 -6.88 -12.36
C GLY A 104 -7.93 -8.37 -12.30
N LEU A 105 -7.42 -8.94 -13.38
CA LEU A 105 -6.95 -10.33 -13.41
C LEU A 105 -5.77 -10.54 -12.44
N MET A 106 -4.83 -9.60 -12.36
CA MET A 106 -3.72 -9.66 -11.41
C MET A 106 -4.21 -9.61 -9.96
N LEU A 107 -5.13 -8.71 -9.63
CA LEU A 107 -5.72 -8.60 -8.28
C LEU A 107 -6.44 -9.89 -7.89
N PHE A 108 -7.21 -10.47 -8.82
CA PHE A 108 -7.86 -11.76 -8.58
C PHE A 108 -6.84 -12.86 -8.32
N ALA A 109 -5.80 -12.95 -9.14
CA ALA A 109 -4.73 -13.94 -8.98
C ALA A 109 -3.98 -13.77 -7.64
N LEU A 110 -3.68 -12.54 -7.22
CA LEU A 110 -3.06 -12.24 -5.93
C LEU A 110 -3.94 -12.72 -4.77
N GLY A 111 -5.26 -12.44 -4.82
CA GLY A 111 -6.20 -12.91 -3.81
C GLY A 111 -6.31 -14.44 -3.78
N ALA A 112 -6.43 -15.08 -4.96
CA ALA A 112 -6.51 -16.54 -5.11
C ALA A 112 -5.23 -17.25 -4.63
N ALA A 113 -4.06 -16.65 -4.87
CA ALA A 113 -2.77 -17.13 -4.37
C ALA A 113 -2.54 -16.82 -2.88
N ARG A 114 -3.52 -16.21 -2.18
CA ARG A 114 -3.46 -15.81 -0.76
C ARG A 114 -2.34 -14.82 -0.43
N LEU A 115 -1.98 -13.97 -1.39
CA LEU A 115 -0.96 -12.96 -1.25
C LEU A 115 -1.47 -11.62 -0.68
N GLY A 116 -2.77 -11.50 -0.39
CA GLY A 116 -3.37 -10.30 0.21
C GLY A 116 -2.73 -9.89 1.54
N THR A 117 -2.18 -10.86 2.28
CA THR A 117 -1.47 -10.57 3.52
C THR A 117 -0.10 -9.89 3.30
N LEU A 118 0.47 -9.96 2.09
CA LEU A 118 1.76 -9.33 1.77
C LEU A 118 1.69 -7.80 1.75
N VAL A 119 0.53 -7.23 1.45
CA VAL A 119 0.35 -5.76 1.44
C VAL A 119 0.63 -5.13 2.81
N ARG A 120 0.49 -5.88 3.92
CA ARG A 120 0.87 -5.39 5.26
C ARG A 120 2.38 -5.16 5.44
N PHE A 121 3.21 -5.69 4.55
CA PHE A 121 4.67 -5.47 4.57
C PHE A 121 5.09 -4.18 3.88
N ILE A 122 4.16 -3.43 3.28
CA ILE A 122 4.47 -2.12 2.70
C ILE A 122 4.75 -1.15 3.85
N PRO A 123 5.95 -0.56 3.90
CA PRO A 123 6.34 0.31 4.99
C PRO A 123 5.56 1.61 5.01
N LEU A 124 5.17 2.07 6.21
CA LEU A 124 4.40 3.30 6.42
C LEU A 124 5.00 4.54 5.73
N PRO A 125 6.34 4.80 5.76
CA PRO A 125 6.91 5.97 5.08
C PRO A 125 6.71 5.95 3.56
N VAL A 126 6.64 4.78 2.93
CA VAL A 126 6.31 4.66 1.50
C VAL A 126 4.87 5.09 1.27
N VAL A 127 3.93 4.57 2.09
CA VAL A 127 2.50 4.89 1.99
C VAL A 127 2.26 6.39 2.16
N ILE A 128 2.81 7.00 3.21
CA ILE A 128 2.66 8.45 3.47
C ILE A 128 3.31 9.28 2.35
N GLY A 129 4.51 8.88 1.91
CA GLY A 129 5.24 9.57 0.86
C GLY A 129 4.44 9.62 -0.45
N PHE A 130 3.96 8.46 -0.92
CA PHE A 130 3.18 8.45 -2.17
C PHE A 130 1.81 9.11 -2.02
N THR A 131 1.12 8.94 -0.89
CA THR A 131 -0.21 9.57 -0.70
C THR A 131 -0.11 11.09 -0.73
N ASN A 132 0.87 11.68 -0.07
CA ASN A 132 1.12 13.12 -0.12
C ASN A 132 1.56 13.58 -1.51
N GLY A 133 2.41 12.79 -2.20
CA GLY A 133 2.81 13.07 -3.58
C GLY A 133 1.61 13.07 -4.54
N ILE A 134 0.74 12.07 -4.45
CA ILE A 134 -0.52 12.01 -5.20
C ILE A 134 -1.38 13.24 -4.93
N ALA A 135 -1.52 13.67 -3.66
CA ALA A 135 -2.29 14.85 -3.30
C ALA A 135 -1.78 16.11 -4.02
N VAL A 136 -0.47 16.30 -4.12
CA VAL A 136 0.14 17.41 -4.89
C VAL A 136 -0.16 17.27 -6.37
N VAL A 137 -0.01 16.09 -6.96
CA VAL A 137 -0.26 15.86 -8.41
C VAL A 137 -1.73 16.12 -8.76
N ILE A 138 -2.66 15.66 -7.90
CA ILE A 138 -4.10 15.92 -8.04
C ILE A 138 -4.37 17.44 -7.97
N PHE A 139 -3.82 18.12 -6.96
CA PHE A 139 -3.97 19.55 -6.82
C PHE A 139 -3.54 20.30 -8.10
N LEU A 140 -2.36 20.00 -8.62
CA LEU A 140 -1.83 20.59 -9.85
C LEU A 140 -2.71 20.29 -11.08
N SER A 141 -3.33 19.12 -11.15
CA SER A 141 -4.20 18.75 -12.27
C SER A 141 -5.48 19.59 -12.34
N GLN A 142 -5.92 20.17 -11.22
CA GLN A 142 -7.14 20.96 -11.16
C GLN A 142 -6.95 22.43 -11.51
N ILE A 143 -5.71 22.92 -11.59
CA ILE A 143 -5.41 24.34 -11.82
C ILE A 143 -6.02 24.83 -13.13
N LYS A 144 -5.97 24.02 -14.21
CA LYS A 144 -6.56 24.34 -15.50
C LYS A 144 -8.05 24.69 -15.39
N ASP A 145 -8.84 23.78 -14.84
CA ASP A 145 -10.30 23.91 -14.78
C ASP A 145 -10.73 24.92 -13.70
N PHE A 146 -9.97 25.05 -12.63
CA PHE A 146 -10.22 26.01 -11.56
C PHE A 146 -9.99 27.46 -11.99
N LEU A 147 -8.93 27.72 -12.79
CA LEU A 147 -8.60 29.02 -13.33
C LEU A 147 -9.27 29.29 -14.69
N GLY A 148 -9.87 28.28 -15.33
CA GLY A 148 -10.43 28.38 -16.67
C GLY A 148 -9.38 28.68 -17.74
N LEU A 149 -8.20 28.00 -17.68
CA LEU A 149 -7.10 28.22 -18.62
C LEU A 149 -7.43 27.66 -20.01
N ALA A 150 -7.12 28.43 -21.06
CA ALA A 150 -7.26 28.00 -22.44
C ALA A 150 -6.17 27.01 -22.87
N LEU A 151 -6.26 25.79 -22.38
CA LEU A 151 -5.36 24.67 -22.69
C LEU A 151 -6.19 23.49 -23.22
N GLU A 152 -5.83 22.97 -24.39
CA GLU A 152 -6.50 21.75 -24.89
C GLU A 152 -6.13 20.54 -24.05
N LYS A 153 -4.82 20.28 -23.89
CA LYS A 153 -4.29 19.16 -23.11
C LYS A 153 -3.21 19.64 -22.13
N VAL A 154 -3.22 19.08 -20.94
CA VAL A 154 -2.18 19.31 -19.94
C VAL A 154 -1.18 18.15 -20.04
N PRO A 155 0.14 18.38 -20.14
CA PRO A 155 1.13 17.30 -20.13
C PRO A 155 1.03 16.43 -18.88
N ALA A 156 1.27 15.12 -19.02
CA ALA A 156 1.28 14.20 -17.88
C ALA A 156 2.51 14.42 -16.99
N GLU A 157 3.67 14.70 -17.60
CA GLU A 157 4.93 14.94 -16.92
C GLU A 157 4.92 16.22 -16.09
N PHE A 158 5.57 16.19 -14.93
CA PHE A 158 5.59 17.30 -13.98
C PHE A 158 6.12 18.60 -14.59
N PHE A 159 7.31 18.60 -15.19
CA PHE A 159 7.94 19.81 -15.73
C PHE A 159 7.17 20.35 -16.93
N GLY A 160 6.72 19.50 -17.85
CA GLY A 160 5.86 19.88 -18.97
C GLY A 160 4.54 20.48 -18.48
N LYS A 161 3.92 19.91 -17.44
CA LYS A 161 2.71 20.42 -16.80
C LYS A 161 2.93 21.81 -16.20
N MET A 162 4.00 21.98 -15.43
CA MET A 162 4.32 23.27 -14.81
C MET A 162 4.57 24.35 -15.86
N HIS A 163 5.30 24.01 -16.93
CA HIS A 163 5.54 24.94 -18.03
C HIS A 163 4.23 25.32 -18.76
N ALA A 164 3.41 24.33 -19.11
CA ALA A 164 2.13 24.58 -19.78
C ALA A 164 1.16 25.43 -18.93
N LEU A 165 1.08 25.14 -17.62
CA LEU A 165 0.25 25.94 -16.71
C LEU A 165 0.77 27.37 -16.59
N ALA A 166 2.10 27.55 -16.44
CA ALA A 166 2.70 28.88 -16.31
C ALA A 166 2.51 29.73 -17.59
N THR A 167 2.71 29.14 -18.76
CA THR A 167 2.52 29.84 -20.02
C THR A 167 1.06 30.19 -20.32
N ALA A 168 0.11 29.39 -19.80
CA ALA A 168 -1.31 29.62 -19.96
C ALA A 168 -1.92 30.55 -18.89
N LEU A 169 -1.22 30.92 -17.84
CA LEU A 169 -1.73 31.81 -16.79
C LEU A 169 -2.36 33.11 -17.31
N PRO A 170 -1.80 33.80 -18.34
CA PRO A 170 -2.42 35.00 -18.90
C PRO A 170 -3.80 34.77 -19.52
N THR A 171 -4.17 33.51 -19.82
CA THR A 171 -5.47 33.15 -20.40
C THR A 171 -6.54 32.88 -19.36
N ALA A 172 -6.24 33.11 -18.07
CA ALA A 172 -7.16 32.82 -16.97
C ALA A 172 -8.51 33.54 -17.15
N HIS A 173 -9.59 32.77 -17.07
CA HIS A 173 -10.95 33.29 -17.23
C HIS A 173 -11.50 33.74 -15.88
N TRP A 174 -11.54 35.04 -15.63
CA TRP A 174 -11.93 35.65 -14.35
C TRP A 174 -13.29 35.18 -13.80
N PRO A 175 -14.36 35.06 -14.64
CA PRO A 175 -15.62 34.51 -14.13
C PRO A 175 -15.51 33.08 -13.62
N THR A 176 -14.73 32.23 -14.29
CA THR A 176 -14.47 30.85 -13.86
C THR A 176 -13.69 30.81 -12.53
N LEU A 177 -12.62 31.63 -12.41
CA LEU A 177 -11.85 31.74 -11.18
C LEU A 177 -12.73 32.24 -10.01
N ALA A 178 -13.50 33.31 -10.22
CA ALA A 178 -14.39 33.84 -9.17
C ALA A 178 -15.41 32.79 -8.71
N PHE A 179 -15.98 32.04 -9.65
CA PHE A 179 -16.93 30.96 -9.34
C PHE A 179 -16.28 29.78 -8.66
N GLY A 180 -15.06 29.41 -9.07
CA GLY A 180 -14.25 28.39 -8.40
C GLY A 180 -13.92 28.78 -6.96
N LEU A 181 -13.48 30.04 -6.73
CA LEU A 181 -13.19 30.56 -5.39
C LEU A 181 -14.46 30.60 -4.52
N ALA A 182 -15.60 31.02 -5.08
CA ALA A 182 -16.89 30.99 -4.35
C ALA A 182 -17.28 29.56 -3.96
N SER A 183 -17.11 28.58 -4.89
CA SER A 183 -17.36 27.17 -4.62
C SER A 183 -16.42 26.62 -3.53
N LEU A 184 -15.15 26.99 -3.57
CA LEU A 184 -14.16 26.60 -2.56
C LEU A 184 -14.49 27.21 -1.19
N ALA A 185 -14.79 28.49 -1.12
CA ALA A 185 -15.22 29.18 0.10
C ALA A 185 -16.47 28.54 0.70
N PHE A 186 -17.45 28.20 -0.15
CA PHE A 186 -18.65 27.48 0.25
C PHE A 186 -18.29 26.13 0.90
N LEU A 187 -17.45 25.32 0.27
CA LEU A 187 -17.02 24.02 0.79
C LEU A 187 -16.32 24.13 2.14
N LEU A 188 -15.41 25.08 2.31
CA LEU A 188 -14.64 25.28 3.53
C LEU A 188 -15.53 25.76 4.70
N THR A 189 -16.57 26.53 4.38
CA THR A 189 -17.47 27.09 5.39
C THR A 189 -18.71 26.22 5.67
N TRP A 190 -19.09 25.34 4.73
CA TRP A 190 -20.30 24.52 4.80
C TRP A 190 -20.46 23.79 6.14
N ASN A 191 -19.43 23.08 6.57
CA ASN A 191 -19.48 22.32 7.83
C ASN A 191 -19.77 23.19 9.06
N ARG A 192 -19.40 24.47 9.03
CA ARG A 192 -19.67 25.42 10.11
C ARG A 192 -21.14 25.86 10.10
N TYR A 193 -21.71 26.11 8.92
CA TYR A 193 -23.10 26.52 8.76
C TYR A 193 -24.06 25.32 8.87
N ALA A 194 -23.72 24.19 8.31
CA ALA A 194 -24.57 23.00 8.34
C ALA A 194 -24.86 22.49 9.76
N ARG A 195 -23.94 22.69 10.72
CA ARG A 195 -24.17 22.33 12.14
C ARG A 195 -25.31 23.11 12.80
N ARG A 196 -25.76 24.22 12.23
CA ARG A 196 -26.88 25.03 12.77
C ARG A 196 -28.24 24.39 12.54
N SER A 197 -28.37 23.45 11.61
CA SER A 197 -29.62 22.77 11.28
C SER A 197 -29.42 21.27 11.16
N ARG A 198 -30.27 20.47 11.81
CA ARG A 198 -30.22 18.98 11.71
C ARG A 198 -30.41 18.47 10.29
N TRP A 199 -31.16 19.20 9.46
CA TRP A 199 -31.36 18.84 8.04
C TRP A 199 -30.14 19.15 7.19
N LEU A 200 -29.55 20.34 7.32
CA LEU A 200 -28.35 20.74 6.60
C LEU A 200 -27.14 19.92 7.00
N ALA A 201 -27.04 19.48 8.26
CA ALA A 201 -25.96 18.61 8.72
C ALA A 201 -25.93 17.22 8.04
N ARG A 202 -27.08 16.81 7.47
CA ARG A 202 -27.15 15.54 6.69
C ARG A 202 -26.69 15.70 5.25
N LEU A 203 -26.58 16.95 4.74
CA LEU A 203 -26.18 17.22 3.35
C LEU A 203 -24.66 17.40 3.28
N PRO A 204 -23.94 16.50 2.60
CA PRO A 204 -22.50 16.62 2.43
C PRO A 204 -22.10 17.87 1.63
N GLY A 205 -21.01 18.53 2.03
CA GLY A 205 -20.54 19.77 1.38
C GLY A 205 -20.35 19.66 -0.13
N PRO A 206 -19.72 18.61 -0.67
CA PRO A 206 -19.57 18.43 -2.12
C PRO A 206 -20.90 18.38 -2.88
N LEU A 207 -21.93 17.75 -2.29
CA LEU A 207 -23.26 17.75 -2.91
C LEU A 207 -23.96 19.10 -2.78
N ALA A 208 -23.86 19.72 -1.60
CA ALA A 208 -24.47 21.02 -1.37
C ALA A 208 -23.92 22.07 -2.36
N VAL A 209 -22.60 22.16 -2.53
CA VAL A 209 -21.99 23.08 -3.49
C VAL A 209 -22.37 22.73 -4.92
N LEU A 210 -22.46 21.44 -5.27
CA LEU A 210 -22.88 21.02 -6.61
C LEU A 210 -24.30 21.52 -6.93
N ILE A 211 -25.25 21.31 -6.03
CA ILE A 211 -26.65 21.75 -6.20
C ILE A 211 -26.72 23.27 -6.31
N VAL A 212 -26.09 24.01 -5.39
CA VAL A 212 -26.13 25.48 -5.37
C VAL A 212 -25.44 26.04 -6.62
N ALA A 213 -24.26 25.56 -6.98
CA ALA A 213 -23.50 26.02 -8.13
C ALA A 213 -24.26 25.76 -9.46
N THR A 214 -24.86 24.57 -9.58
CA THR A 214 -25.67 24.22 -10.76
C THR A 214 -26.90 25.10 -10.85
N ALA A 215 -27.61 25.33 -9.75
CA ALA A 215 -28.79 26.22 -9.73
C ALA A 215 -28.42 27.65 -10.06
N VAL A 216 -27.34 28.20 -9.52
CA VAL A 216 -26.85 29.55 -9.83
C VAL A 216 -26.48 29.65 -11.31
N ASN A 217 -25.75 28.66 -11.85
CA ASN A 217 -25.38 28.68 -13.27
C ASN A 217 -26.60 28.61 -14.19
N MET A 218 -27.61 27.78 -13.85
CA MET A 218 -28.86 27.69 -14.61
C MET A 218 -29.68 28.99 -14.56
N LEU A 219 -29.74 29.64 -13.38
CA LEU A 219 -30.54 30.87 -13.19
C LEU A 219 -29.92 32.09 -13.90
N PHE A 220 -28.59 32.21 -13.85
CA PHE A 220 -27.89 33.39 -14.35
C PHE A 220 -27.22 33.16 -15.72
N SER A 221 -27.26 31.95 -16.28
CA SER A 221 -26.63 31.57 -17.56
C SER A 221 -25.21 32.09 -17.69
N LEU A 222 -24.39 31.82 -16.66
CA LEU A 222 -23.02 32.33 -16.58
C LEU A 222 -22.14 31.74 -17.69
N PRO A 223 -21.16 32.52 -18.22
CA PRO A 223 -20.25 32.06 -19.27
C PRO A 223 -19.20 31.06 -18.69
N LEU A 224 -19.65 29.96 -18.12
CA LEU A 224 -18.83 28.96 -17.51
C LEU A 224 -18.82 27.68 -18.34
N GLU A 225 -17.68 27.01 -18.38
CA GLU A 225 -17.59 25.69 -18.95
C GLU A 225 -18.27 24.67 -18.04
N THR A 226 -19.16 23.85 -18.61
CA THR A 226 -19.98 22.87 -17.88
C THR A 226 -19.73 21.47 -18.44
N ILE A 227 -20.27 20.45 -17.75
CA ILE A 227 -20.26 19.07 -18.24
C ILE A 227 -20.95 18.99 -19.61
N GLY A 228 -22.02 19.71 -19.78
CA GLY A 228 -22.77 19.76 -21.08
C GLY A 228 -21.95 20.35 -22.21
N THR A 229 -21.26 21.47 -21.96
CA THR A 229 -20.48 22.17 -23.01
C THR A 229 -19.22 21.41 -23.43
N ARG A 230 -18.56 20.69 -22.48
CA ARG A 230 -17.31 19.95 -22.77
C ARG A 230 -17.56 18.50 -23.21
N PHE A 231 -18.54 17.82 -22.60
CA PHE A 231 -18.75 16.38 -22.77
C PHE A 231 -20.11 16.01 -23.38
N GLY A 232 -20.95 16.98 -23.73
CA GLY A 232 -22.29 16.73 -24.25
C GLY A 232 -23.31 16.26 -23.21
N GLY A 233 -22.94 16.20 -21.92
CA GLY A 233 -23.80 15.74 -20.85
C GLY A 233 -23.51 14.29 -20.40
N ILE A 234 -24.46 13.69 -19.67
CA ILE A 234 -24.39 12.31 -19.19
C ILE A 234 -25.49 11.49 -19.88
N PRO A 235 -25.14 10.34 -20.47
CA PRO A 235 -26.13 9.45 -21.08
C PRO A 235 -27.16 8.97 -20.05
N LYS A 236 -28.44 8.97 -20.41
CA LYS A 236 -29.54 8.46 -19.58
C LYS A 236 -29.71 6.92 -19.64
N THR A 237 -29.01 6.28 -20.56
CA THR A 237 -29.12 4.85 -20.82
C THR A 237 -27.98 4.09 -20.12
N ILE A 238 -28.31 2.90 -19.64
CA ILE A 238 -27.28 1.97 -19.16
C ILE A 238 -26.45 1.55 -20.37
N PRO A 239 -25.11 1.66 -20.33
CA PRO A 239 -24.27 1.22 -21.45
C PRO A 239 -24.44 -0.28 -21.67
N THR A 240 -24.52 -0.68 -22.92
CA THR A 240 -24.46 -2.10 -23.27
C THR A 240 -23.06 -2.62 -23.02
N PRO A 241 -22.89 -3.75 -22.33
CA PRO A 241 -21.58 -4.34 -22.10
C PRO A 241 -20.85 -4.57 -23.43
N SER A 242 -19.67 -4.03 -23.57
CA SER A 242 -18.84 -4.20 -24.75
C SER A 242 -17.38 -4.39 -24.36
N PHE A 243 -16.68 -5.27 -25.08
CA PHE A 243 -15.24 -5.37 -24.88
C PHE A 243 -14.54 -4.16 -25.48
N PRO A 244 -13.62 -3.54 -24.74
CA PRO A 244 -12.82 -2.44 -25.31
C PRO A 244 -12.04 -2.96 -26.53
N ALA A 245 -12.05 -2.17 -27.61
CA ALA A 245 -11.22 -2.47 -28.76
C ALA A 245 -9.75 -2.40 -28.35
N PHE A 246 -9.02 -3.49 -28.49
CA PHE A 246 -7.61 -3.52 -28.13
C PHE A 246 -6.77 -4.24 -29.19
N ASP A 247 -5.51 -3.85 -29.24
CA ASP A 247 -4.52 -4.42 -30.13
C ASP A 247 -3.60 -5.34 -29.31
N LEU A 248 -3.62 -6.64 -29.62
CA LEU A 248 -2.78 -7.65 -28.95
C LEU A 248 -1.28 -7.31 -29.02
N THR A 249 -0.84 -6.61 -30.06
CA THR A 249 0.57 -6.21 -30.21
C THR A 249 1.01 -5.20 -29.14
N LYS A 250 0.08 -4.46 -28.55
CA LYS A 250 0.33 -3.47 -27.50
C LYS A 250 0.27 -4.03 -26.08
N LEU A 251 -0.08 -5.31 -25.93
CA LEU A 251 -0.27 -5.93 -24.61
C LEU A 251 0.97 -5.80 -23.71
N GLY A 252 2.17 -5.96 -24.30
CA GLY A 252 3.43 -5.78 -23.57
C GLY A 252 3.65 -4.36 -23.04
N GLN A 253 3.13 -3.33 -23.75
CA GLN A 253 3.23 -1.94 -23.32
C GLN A 253 2.20 -1.59 -22.23
N LEU A 254 1.10 -2.36 -22.13
CA LEU A 254 0.06 -2.15 -21.13
C LEU A 254 0.34 -2.90 -19.81
N LEU A 255 1.31 -3.80 -19.78
CA LEU A 255 1.65 -4.58 -18.59
C LEU A 255 2.17 -3.71 -17.44
N PRO A 256 3.14 -2.78 -17.62
CA PRO A 256 3.56 -1.89 -16.54
C PRO A 256 2.43 -1.02 -15.98
N PRO A 257 1.60 -0.33 -16.82
CA PRO A 257 0.41 0.35 -16.33
C PRO A 257 -0.55 -0.53 -15.55
N ALA A 258 -0.81 -1.76 -16.02
CA ALA A 258 -1.68 -2.71 -15.34
C ALA A 258 -1.13 -3.12 -13.96
N ILE A 259 0.18 -3.36 -13.87
CA ILE A 259 0.84 -3.64 -12.59
C ILE A 259 0.69 -2.46 -11.62
N ALA A 260 0.86 -1.22 -12.10
CA ALA A 260 0.70 -0.02 -11.29
C ALA A 260 -0.73 0.11 -10.75
N ILE A 261 -1.75 -0.10 -11.59
CA ILE A 261 -3.16 -0.11 -11.18
C ILE A 261 -3.41 -1.24 -10.16
N ALA A 262 -2.89 -2.45 -10.39
CA ALA A 262 -3.09 -3.58 -9.50
C ALA A 262 -2.44 -3.35 -8.12
N LEU A 263 -1.20 -2.85 -8.08
CA LEU A 263 -0.50 -2.54 -6.84
C LEU A 263 -1.21 -1.46 -6.04
N LEU A 264 -1.55 -0.34 -6.69
CA LEU A 264 -2.26 0.75 -6.01
C LEU A 264 -3.64 0.30 -5.55
N GLY A 265 -4.38 -0.44 -6.38
CA GLY A 265 -5.68 -1.01 -6.04
C GLY A 265 -5.62 -1.95 -4.83
N ALA A 266 -4.61 -2.82 -4.76
CA ALA A 266 -4.38 -3.70 -3.62
C ALA A 266 -4.08 -2.90 -2.35
N ILE A 267 -3.16 -1.93 -2.43
CA ILE A 267 -2.75 -1.10 -1.29
C ILE A 267 -3.94 -0.31 -0.74
N GLU A 268 -4.62 0.45 -1.59
CA GLU A 268 -5.74 1.30 -1.18
C GLU A 268 -6.93 0.50 -0.65
N SER A 269 -7.30 -0.58 -1.34
CA SER A 269 -8.40 -1.43 -0.93
C SER A 269 -8.16 -2.03 0.47
N LEU A 270 -6.98 -2.63 0.70
CA LEU A 270 -6.67 -3.24 1.98
C LEU A 270 -6.41 -2.21 3.09
N LEU A 271 -5.90 -1.01 2.77
CA LEU A 271 -5.84 0.10 3.73
C LEU A 271 -7.24 0.58 4.10
N SER A 272 -8.13 0.77 3.12
CA SER A 272 -9.52 1.15 3.35
C SER A 272 -10.24 0.13 4.23
N ALA A 273 -10.09 -1.16 3.94
CA ALA A 273 -10.67 -2.24 4.72
C ALA A 273 -10.11 -2.27 6.16
N ARG A 274 -8.81 -2.03 6.34
CA ARG A 274 -8.20 -1.96 7.68
C ARG A 274 -8.69 -0.77 8.49
N VAL A 275 -8.87 0.41 7.87
CA VAL A 275 -9.46 1.57 8.53
C VAL A 275 -10.90 1.26 8.95
N ALA A 276 -11.67 0.61 8.07
CA ALA A 276 -13.01 0.17 8.38
C ALA A 276 -13.06 -0.80 9.57
N ASP A 277 -12.17 -1.80 9.59
CA ASP A 277 -12.05 -2.76 10.69
C ASP A 277 -11.87 -2.06 12.04
N SER A 278 -10.99 -1.05 12.09
CA SER A 278 -10.75 -0.28 13.32
C SER A 278 -11.95 0.54 13.79
N MET A 279 -12.90 0.87 12.88
CA MET A 279 -14.11 1.63 13.19
C MET A 279 -15.27 0.76 13.67
N ILE A 280 -15.30 -0.53 13.30
CA ILE A 280 -16.40 -1.46 13.59
C ILE A 280 -15.98 -2.66 14.43
N ASP A 281 -14.72 -2.72 14.87
CA ASP A 281 -14.12 -3.83 15.63
C ASP A 281 -14.33 -5.19 14.96
N ASP A 282 -14.04 -5.27 13.66
CA ASP A 282 -14.12 -6.49 12.83
C ASP A 282 -12.76 -6.74 12.15
N ARG A 283 -12.68 -7.83 11.40
CA ARG A 283 -11.53 -8.17 10.55
C ARG A 283 -12.01 -8.60 9.17
N HIS A 284 -11.54 -7.89 8.13
CA HIS A 284 -11.78 -8.29 6.75
C HIS A 284 -10.93 -9.49 6.34
N ASP A 285 -11.39 -10.21 5.32
CA ASP A 285 -10.56 -11.19 4.60
C ASP A 285 -9.82 -10.48 3.46
N PRO A 286 -8.50 -10.28 3.55
CA PRO A 286 -7.74 -9.55 2.55
C PRO A 286 -7.68 -10.28 1.19
N ASN A 287 -7.74 -11.60 1.18
CA ASN A 287 -7.68 -12.38 -0.06
C ASN A 287 -9.01 -12.32 -0.80
N GLN A 288 -10.13 -12.47 -0.07
CA GLN A 288 -11.47 -12.31 -0.63
C GLN A 288 -11.67 -10.88 -1.15
N GLU A 289 -11.15 -9.88 -0.43
CA GLU A 289 -11.23 -8.49 -0.84
C GLU A 289 -10.51 -8.25 -2.17
N LEU A 290 -9.26 -8.75 -2.32
CA LEU A 290 -8.53 -8.64 -3.58
C LEU A 290 -9.21 -9.37 -4.74
N MET A 291 -9.80 -10.56 -4.50
CA MET A 291 -10.56 -11.25 -5.54
C MET A 291 -11.78 -10.44 -5.98
N ALA A 292 -12.49 -9.80 -5.06
CA ALA A 292 -13.63 -8.93 -5.38
C ALA A 292 -13.18 -7.69 -6.18
N GLN A 293 -12.10 -7.03 -5.76
CA GLN A 293 -11.49 -5.93 -6.49
C GLN A 293 -11.08 -6.36 -7.91
N GLY A 294 -10.54 -7.58 -8.02
CA GLY A 294 -10.18 -8.18 -9.30
C GLY A 294 -11.39 -8.31 -10.23
N VAL A 295 -12.47 -8.94 -9.76
CA VAL A 295 -13.72 -9.09 -10.54
C VAL A 295 -14.28 -7.70 -10.92
N ALA A 296 -14.30 -6.75 -10.01
CA ALA A 296 -14.82 -5.42 -10.25
C ALA A 296 -14.03 -4.69 -11.36
N ASN A 297 -12.69 -4.78 -11.35
CA ASN A 297 -11.84 -4.15 -12.35
C ASN A 297 -11.82 -4.89 -13.70
N VAL A 298 -12.25 -6.15 -13.77
CA VAL A 298 -12.50 -6.84 -15.05
C VAL A 298 -13.85 -6.43 -15.63
N VAL A 299 -14.87 -6.27 -14.80
CA VAL A 299 -16.25 -6.06 -15.27
C VAL A 299 -16.55 -4.58 -15.52
N ALA A 300 -16.06 -3.64 -14.71
CA ALA A 300 -16.36 -2.21 -14.88
C ALA A 300 -15.97 -1.68 -16.26
N PRO A 301 -14.82 -2.03 -16.87
CA PRO A 301 -14.47 -1.60 -18.23
C PRO A 301 -15.46 -2.03 -19.32
N LEU A 302 -16.18 -3.14 -19.13
CA LEU A 302 -17.22 -3.57 -20.10
C LEU A 302 -18.38 -2.58 -20.18
N PHE A 303 -18.58 -1.77 -19.14
CA PHE A 303 -19.59 -0.70 -19.10
C PHE A 303 -18.97 0.70 -19.27
N GLY A 304 -17.74 0.79 -19.79
CA GLY A 304 -17.02 2.06 -19.97
C GLY A 304 -16.48 2.65 -18.67
N GLY A 305 -16.47 1.90 -17.58
CA GLY A 305 -15.83 2.28 -16.32
C GLY A 305 -14.31 2.04 -16.37
N PHE A 306 -13.57 2.68 -15.48
CA PHE A 306 -12.12 2.53 -15.35
C PHE A 306 -11.72 2.00 -13.95
N ALA A 307 -10.44 2.07 -13.59
CA ALA A 307 -9.89 1.51 -12.39
C ALA A 307 -10.63 1.94 -11.10
N ALA A 308 -10.97 0.95 -10.29
CA ALA A 308 -11.70 1.10 -9.04
C ALA A 308 -10.96 0.41 -7.88
N THR A 309 -11.18 0.93 -6.68
CA THR A 309 -10.69 0.33 -5.43
C THR A 309 -11.61 0.68 -4.26
N GLY A 310 -11.31 0.16 -3.07
CA GLY A 310 -11.97 0.57 -1.84
C GLY A 310 -11.65 2.01 -1.49
N ALA A 311 -12.67 2.84 -1.29
CA ALA A 311 -12.53 4.26 -1.03
C ALA A 311 -12.58 4.57 0.46
N ILE A 312 -11.45 4.93 1.08
CA ILE A 312 -11.33 5.19 2.53
C ILE A 312 -12.38 6.19 3.03
N ALA A 313 -12.48 7.35 2.38
CA ALA A 313 -13.40 8.42 2.80
C ALA A 313 -14.88 8.00 2.71
N ARG A 314 -15.27 7.30 1.63
CA ARG A 314 -16.64 6.78 1.46
C ARG A 314 -16.94 5.65 2.43
N THR A 315 -15.99 4.76 2.68
CA THR A 315 -16.09 3.68 3.66
C THR A 315 -16.26 4.24 5.08
N ALA A 316 -15.45 5.22 5.47
CA ALA A 316 -15.59 5.89 6.76
C ALA A 316 -16.94 6.62 6.88
N THR A 317 -17.42 7.24 5.80
CA THR A 317 -18.74 7.88 5.78
C THR A 317 -19.86 6.85 5.92
N ASN A 318 -19.75 5.69 5.26
CA ASN A 318 -20.70 4.59 5.39
C ASN A 318 -20.84 4.14 6.86
N VAL A 319 -19.70 3.89 7.53
CA VAL A 319 -19.68 3.49 8.94
C VAL A 319 -20.31 4.57 9.84
N ARG A 320 -19.94 5.84 9.64
CA ARG A 320 -20.49 6.99 10.41
C ARG A 320 -21.97 7.19 10.16
N ALA A 321 -22.46 6.88 8.98
CA ALA A 321 -23.89 6.93 8.63
C ALA A 321 -24.68 5.73 9.18
N GLY A 322 -24.02 4.76 9.80
CA GLY A 322 -24.64 3.60 10.42
C GLY A 322 -24.62 2.34 9.58
N GLY A 323 -23.94 2.32 8.44
CA GLY A 323 -23.75 1.13 7.60
C GLY A 323 -22.97 0.05 8.35
N ARG A 324 -23.49 -1.17 8.34
CA ARG A 324 -22.94 -2.31 9.10
C ARG A 324 -22.67 -3.53 8.26
N THR A 325 -23.23 -3.58 7.06
CA THR A 325 -23.15 -4.76 6.21
C THR A 325 -22.87 -4.38 4.75
N PRO A 326 -22.48 -5.33 3.89
CA PRO A 326 -22.27 -5.10 2.47
C PRO A 326 -23.52 -4.58 1.74
N VAL A 327 -24.71 -4.75 2.31
CA VAL A 327 -25.97 -4.25 1.75
C VAL A 327 -25.93 -2.71 1.61
N ALA A 328 -25.29 -1.99 2.54
CA ALA A 328 -25.13 -0.55 2.43
C ALA A 328 -24.42 -0.12 1.14
N GLY A 329 -23.35 -0.85 0.73
CA GLY A 329 -22.65 -0.59 -0.52
C GLY A 329 -23.44 -1.01 -1.77
N ILE A 330 -24.26 -2.03 -1.68
CA ILE A 330 -25.19 -2.39 -2.77
C ILE A 330 -26.23 -1.27 -2.94
N VAL A 331 -26.82 -0.78 -1.84
CA VAL A 331 -27.78 0.35 -1.86
C VAL A 331 -27.10 1.62 -2.39
N HIS A 332 -25.83 1.89 -2.03
CA HIS A 332 -25.05 2.99 -2.58
C HIS A 332 -24.98 2.93 -4.12
N ALA A 333 -24.66 1.77 -4.70
CA ALA A 333 -24.58 1.61 -6.14
C ALA A 333 -25.96 1.76 -6.82
N LEU A 334 -27.00 1.20 -6.24
CA LEU A 334 -28.39 1.37 -6.72
C LEU A 334 -28.88 2.82 -6.62
N THR A 335 -28.48 3.53 -5.56
CA THR A 335 -28.78 4.96 -5.41
C THR A 335 -28.14 5.78 -6.53
N LEU A 336 -26.85 5.54 -6.82
CA LEU A 336 -26.17 6.20 -7.93
C LEU A 336 -26.87 5.92 -9.27
N LEU A 337 -27.25 4.67 -9.51
CA LEU A 337 -27.97 4.30 -10.72
C LEU A 337 -29.30 5.06 -10.83
N ALA A 338 -30.10 5.09 -9.75
CA ALA A 338 -31.37 5.79 -9.73
C ALA A 338 -31.19 7.30 -9.96
N VAL A 339 -30.20 7.91 -9.30
CA VAL A 339 -29.88 9.35 -9.45
C VAL A 339 -29.49 9.67 -10.89
N VAL A 340 -28.66 8.86 -11.53
CA VAL A 340 -28.23 9.08 -12.92
C VAL A 340 -29.38 8.97 -13.88
N LEU A 341 -30.23 7.94 -13.76
CA LEU A 341 -31.39 7.76 -14.66
C LEU A 341 -32.37 8.93 -14.57
N VAL A 342 -32.53 9.55 -13.39
CA VAL A 342 -33.50 10.65 -13.17
C VAL A 342 -32.87 12.03 -13.38
N LEU A 343 -31.66 12.27 -12.88
CA LEU A 343 -31.05 13.60 -12.81
C LEU A 343 -29.95 13.87 -13.87
N ALA A 344 -29.70 12.95 -14.81
CA ALA A 344 -28.70 13.14 -15.86
C ALA A 344 -28.83 14.47 -16.64
N PRO A 345 -30.03 15.01 -16.96
CA PRO A 345 -30.17 16.30 -17.64
C PRO A 345 -29.64 17.48 -16.82
N LEU A 346 -29.79 17.43 -15.49
CA LEU A 346 -29.30 18.47 -14.59
C LEU A 346 -27.77 18.48 -14.52
N ALA A 347 -27.15 17.31 -14.63
CA ALA A 347 -25.70 17.18 -14.59
C ALA A 347 -25.01 17.91 -15.76
N ALA A 348 -25.66 18.11 -16.90
CA ALA A 348 -25.11 18.89 -18.00
C ALA A 348 -24.80 20.35 -17.62
N HIS A 349 -25.52 20.92 -16.66
CA HIS A 349 -25.35 22.31 -16.22
C HIS A 349 -24.33 22.48 -15.09
N VAL A 350 -23.69 21.40 -14.63
CA VAL A 350 -22.67 21.43 -13.56
C VAL A 350 -21.43 22.15 -14.05
N PRO A 351 -20.97 23.24 -13.39
CA PRO A 351 -19.76 23.95 -13.77
C PRO A 351 -18.50 23.14 -13.43
N LEU A 352 -17.54 23.07 -14.35
CA LEU A 352 -16.29 22.33 -14.15
C LEU A 352 -15.42 22.95 -13.05
N ALA A 353 -15.46 24.27 -12.89
CA ALA A 353 -14.77 24.97 -11.81
C ALA A 353 -15.24 24.50 -10.41
N THR A 354 -16.54 24.18 -10.25
CA THR A 354 -17.06 23.62 -8.98
C THR A 354 -16.53 22.21 -8.74
N LEU A 355 -16.47 21.37 -9.78
CA LEU A 355 -15.88 20.03 -9.67
C LEU A 355 -14.38 20.11 -9.34
N ALA A 356 -13.65 21.04 -9.97
CA ALA A 356 -12.25 21.30 -9.64
C ALA A 356 -12.09 21.75 -8.18
N ALA A 357 -12.94 22.64 -7.66
CA ALA A 357 -12.92 23.04 -6.26
C ALA A 357 -13.15 21.85 -5.30
N ILE A 358 -14.08 20.95 -5.64
CA ILE A 358 -14.31 19.71 -4.86
C ILE A 358 -13.03 18.85 -4.83
N VAL A 359 -12.40 18.63 -5.99
CA VAL A 359 -11.18 17.80 -6.07
C VAL A 359 -10.01 18.46 -5.37
N LEU A 360 -9.87 19.78 -5.41
CA LEU A 360 -8.85 20.52 -4.62
C LEU A 360 -9.00 20.26 -3.13
N VAL A 361 -10.22 20.34 -2.59
CA VAL A 361 -10.48 20.02 -1.18
C VAL A 361 -10.18 18.57 -0.86
N VAL A 362 -10.51 17.65 -1.77
CA VAL A 362 -10.18 16.22 -1.61
C VAL A 362 -8.67 16.00 -1.61
N ALA A 363 -7.94 16.63 -2.53
CA ALA A 363 -6.48 16.54 -2.61
C ALA A 363 -5.81 16.98 -1.29
N VAL A 364 -6.23 18.13 -0.76
CA VAL A 364 -5.70 18.63 0.52
C VAL A 364 -6.03 17.69 1.68
N ASN A 365 -7.25 17.14 1.73
CA ASN A 365 -7.69 16.26 2.81
C ASN A 365 -7.14 14.82 2.69
N MET A 366 -6.65 14.43 1.53
CA MET A 366 -6.07 13.10 1.31
C MET A 366 -4.65 13.01 1.84
N GLY A 367 -3.90 14.12 1.81
CA GLY A 367 -2.51 14.16 2.26
C GLY A 367 -2.41 14.09 3.79
N ASP A 368 -1.44 13.33 4.28
CA ASP A 368 -1.04 13.31 5.70
C ASP A 368 0.07 14.34 5.95
N TRP A 369 -0.31 15.61 5.82
CA TRP A 369 0.63 16.74 5.90
C TRP A 369 1.27 16.90 7.27
N HIS A 370 0.62 16.39 8.32
CA HIS A 370 1.17 16.43 9.67
C HIS A 370 2.49 15.66 9.75
N GLU A 371 2.54 14.48 9.13
CA GLU A 371 3.73 13.62 9.10
C GLU A 371 4.89 14.23 8.29
N MET A 372 4.61 15.15 7.38
CA MET A 372 5.63 15.88 6.61
C MET A 372 6.06 17.21 7.27
N SER A 373 5.44 17.59 8.40
CA SER A 373 5.84 18.80 9.11
C SER A 373 7.27 18.68 9.64
N PRO A 374 8.04 19.79 9.69
CA PRO A 374 9.42 19.78 10.20
C PRO A 374 9.53 19.21 11.62
N THR A 375 8.49 19.40 12.44
CA THR A 375 8.41 18.90 13.82
C THR A 375 8.20 17.40 13.87
N ALA A 376 7.34 16.84 13.02
CA ALA A 376 7.12 15.41 12.91
C ALA A 376 8.35 14.70 12.31
N LEU A 377 8.91 15.25 11.23
CA LEU A 377 10.11 14.69 10.59
C LEU A 377 11.31 14.59 11.55
N LYS A 378 11.48 15.54 12.47
CA LYS A 378 12.55 15.47 13.49
C LYS A 378 12.40 14.31 14.47
N ARG A 379 11.19 13.80 14.69
CA ARG A 379 10.90 12.66 15.58
C ARG A 379 11.27 11.31 14.97
N PHE A 380 11.32 11.24 13.65
CA PHE A 380 11.61 10.01 12.92
C PHE A 380 13.11 9.80 12.68
N SER A 381 13.49 8.54 12.53
CA SER A 381 14.85 8.18 12.15
C SER A 381 15.22 8.75 10.77
N THR A 382 16.51 8.94 10.53
CA THR A 382 17.00 9.42 9.22
C THR A 382 16.56 8.50 8.08
N LYS A 383 16.55 7.18 8.31
CA LYS A 383 16.11 6.19 7.32
C LYS A 383 14.63 6.39 6.94
N TYR A 384 13.76 6.57 7.94
CA TYR A 384 12.35 6.84 7.71
C TYR A 384 12.14 8.10 6.88
N ARG A 385 12.85 9.20 7.24
CA ARG A 385 12.78 10.46 6.50
C ARG A 385 13.23 10.34 5.06
N VAL A 386 14.34 9.64 4.81
CA VAL A 386 14.86 9.42 3.46
C VAL A 386 13.83 8.66 2.62
N ILE A 387 13.29 7.55 3.12
CA ILE A 387 12.29 6.76 2.39
C ILE A 387 11.05 7.62 2.08
N LEU A 388 10.51 8.32 3.08
CA LEU A 388 9.32 9.14 2.93
C LEU A 388 9.52 10.27 1.91
N LEU A 389 10.59 11.06 2.06
CA LEU A 389 10.86 12.20 1.18
C LEU A 389 11.23 11.77 -0.23
N THR A 390 11.98 10.68 -0.39
CA THR A 390 12.32 10.14 -1.72
C THR A 390 11.05 9.64 -2.42
N THR A 391 10.20 8.87 -1.72
CA THR A 391 8.94 8.39 -2.30
C THR A 391 8.03 9.56 -2.68
N PHE A 392 7.89 10.57 -1.82
CA PHE A 392 7.14 11.78 -2.10
C PHE A 392 7.67 12.51 -3.35
N ALA A 393 8.97 12.79 -3.39
CA ALA A 393 9.59 13.51 -4.50
C ALA A 393 9.44 12.75 -5.83
N LEU A 394 9.66 11.43 -5.82
CA LEU A 394 9.51 10.61 -7.02
C LEU A 394 8.05 10.55 -7.49
N THR A 395 7.08 10.50 -6.57
CA THR A 395 5.66 10.53 -6.93
C THR A 395 5.28 11.84 -7.63
N VAL A 396 5.83 12.97 -7.19
CA VAL A 396 5.53 14.28 -7.77
C VAL A 396 6.25 14.51 -9.09
N LEU A 397 7.54 14.16 -9.16
CA LEU A 397 8.42 14.50 -10.29
C LEU A 397 8.37 13.51 -11.45
N PHE A 398 8.10 12.24 -11.16
CA PHE A 398 8.07 11.15 -12.15
C PHE A 398 6.68 10.53 -12.21
N ASP A 399 6.55 9.34 -11.60
CA ASP A 399 5.27 8.65 -11.50
C ASP A 399 5.20 7.80 -10.22
N LEU A 400 3.98 7.31 -9.92
CA LEU A 400 3.74 6.52 -8.73
C LEU A 400 4.45 5.16 -8.78
N THR A 401 4.58 4.54 -9.95
CA THR A 401 5.18 3.20 -10.08
C THR A 401 6.63 3.25 -9.65
N ILE A 402 7.40 4.16 -10.24
CA ILE A 402 8.81 4.40 -9.88
C ILE A 402 8.94 4.75 -8.39
N ALA A 403 8.04 5.61 -7.89
CA ALA A 403 8.08 6.04 -6.49
C ALA A 403 7.89 4.87 -5.52
N VAL A 404 6.93 3.99 -5.77
CA VAL A 404 6.66 2.81 -4.93
C VAL A 404 7.78 1.78 -5.04
N GLU A 405 8.26 1.50 -6.25
CA GLU A 405 9.37 0.57 -6.47
C GLU A 405 10.64 1.01 -5.72
N VAL A 406 11.08 2.25 -5.95
CA VAL A 406 12.27 2.80 -5.26
C VAL A 406 12.05 2.90 -3.76
N GLY A 407 10.85 3.32 -3.32
CA GLY A 407 10.50 3.39 -1.91
C GLY A 407 10.57 2.02 -1.23
N MET A 408 10.06 0.98 -1.87
CA MET A 408 10.12 -0.41 -1.38
C MET A 408 11.55 -0.94 -1.32
N VAL A 409 12.36 -0.67 -2.35
CA VAL A 409 13.78 -1.06 -2.35
C VAL A 409 14.53 -0.38 -1.21
N LEU A 410 14.38 0.94 -1.05
CA LEU A 410 15.01 1.68 0.04
C LEU A 410 14.58 1.18 1.42
N ALA A 411 13.30 0.88 1.59
CA ALA A 411 12.77 0.34 2.84
C ALA A 411 13.31 -1.06 3.14
N SER A 412 13.40 -1.92 2.12
CA SER A 412 13.97 -3.26 2.25
C SER A 412 15.46 -3.20 2.62
N LEU A 413 16.24 -2.34 1.96
CA LEU A 413 17.65 -2.11 2.30
C LEU A 413 17.82 -1.56 3.73
N ALA A 414 16.96 -0.61 4.12
CA ALA A 414 16.98 -0.07 5.48
C ALA A 414 16.67 -1.14 6.54
N PHE A 415 15.73 -2.05 6.23
CA PHE A 415 15.38 -3.18 7.09
C PHE A 415 16.52 -4.20 7.18
N ILE A 416 17.11 -4.60 6.05
CA ILE A 416 18.27 -5.50 6.01
C ILE A 416 19.43 -4.95 6.84
N TYR A 417 19.77 -3.67 6.63
CA TYR A 417 20.81 -3.01 7.41
C TYR A 417 20.49 -2.96 8.91
N GLN A 418 19.23 -2.75 9.27
CA GLN A 418 18.82 -2.73 10.67
C GLN A 418 18.92 -4.13 11.29
N MET A 419 18.49 -5.17 10.58
CA MET A 419 18.60 -6.56 11.05
C MET A 419 20.07 -6.99 11.22
N ALA A 420 20.96 -6.58 10.29
CA ALA A 420 22.39 -6.83 10.41
C ALA A 420 23.00 -6.18 11.66
N ARG A 421 22.51 -4.99 12.07
CA ARG A 421 22.95 -4.33 13.30
C ARG A 421 22.49 -5.04 14.57
N PHE A 422 21.38 -5.73 14.56
CA PHE A 422 20.90 -6.51 15.72
C PHE A 422 21.61 -7.86 15.86
N THR A 423 22.36 -8.29 14.85
CA THR A 423 23.20 -9.49 14.98
C THR A 423 24.50 -9.12 15.67
N HIS A 424 24.79 -9.78 16.77
CA HIS A 424 26.00 -9.61 17.55
C HIS A 424 26.65 -10.96 17.79
N VAL A 425 27.98 -10.94 17.84
CA VAL A 425 28.79 -12.07 18.27
C VAL A 425 29.58 -11.60 19.48
N ASP A 426 29.19 -12.06 20.66
CA ASP A 426 29.78 -11.64 21.91
C ASP A 426 30.66 -12.75 22.45
N ARG A 427 31.91 -12.45 22.78
CA ARG A 427 32.76 -13.36 23.55
C ARG A 427 32.23 -13.45 24.98
N LEU A 428 32.01 -14.68 25.46
CA LEU A 428 31.59 -14.94 26.84
C LEU A 428 32.81 -15.02 27.76
N PRO A 429 32.88 -14.21 28.82
CA PRO A 429 34.06 -14.16 29.70
C PRO A 429 34.10 -15.35 30.64
N LEU A 430 34.62 -16.48 30.17
CA LEU A 430 34.77 -17.72 30.97
C LEU A 430 35.74 -17.53 32.12
N GLU A 431 36.70 -16.63 32.02
CA GLU A 431 37.66 -16.24 33.04
C GLU A 431 37.03 -15.63 34.29
N ARG A 432 35.80 -15.16 34.22
CA ARG A 432 35.05 -14.58 35.36
C ARG A 432 34.12 -15.58 36.07
N ARG A 433 34.08 -16.82 35.60
CA ARG A 433 33.24 -17.85 36.22
C ARG A 433 33.88 -18.42 37.49
N PRO A 434 33.09 -18.92 38.44
CA PRO A 434 33.59 -19.60 39.63
C PRO A 434 34.47 -20.81 39.30
N ASP A 435 34.21 -21.47 38.17
CA ASP A 435 34.93 -22.65 37.68
C ASP A 435 35.93 -22.33 36.58
N ALA A 436 36.40 -21.08 36.47
CA ALA A 436 37.28 -20.57 35.42
C ALA A 436 38.53 -21.42 35.17
N ALA A 437 39.11 -22.01 36.23
CA ALA A 437 40.30 -22.86 36.12
C ALA A 437 40.14 -24.06 35.16
N ARG A 438 38.92 -24.48 34.87
CA ARG A 438 38.62 -25.55 33.89
C ARG A 438 38.78 -25.11 32.46
N PHE A 439 38.75 -23.82 32.18
CA PHE A 439 38.73 -23.19 30.84
C PHE A 439 40.02 -22.44 30.52
N LEU A 440 40.95 -22.36 31.45
CA LEU A 440 42.22 -21.69 31.32
C LEU A 440 43.37 -22.71 31.29
N ARG A 441 44.46 -22.38 30.64
CA ARG A 441 45.73 -23.08 30.69
C ARG A 441 46.52 -22.64 31.94
N PRO A 442 47.57 -23.37 32.36
CA PRO A 442 48.42 -22.99 33.50
C PRO A 442 49.06 -21.59 33.37
N ASP A 443 49.29 -21.11 32.14
CA ASP A 443 49.82 -19.81 31.84
C ASP A 443 48.79 -18.68 31.88
N GLY A 444 47.53 -19.00 32.18
CA GLY A 444 46.41 -18.07 32.22
C GLY A 444 45.76 -17.76 30.85
N SER A 445 46.27 -18.33 29.75
CA SER A 445 45.65 -18.20 28.44
C SER A 445 44.39 -19.05 28.31
N LEU A 446 43.51 -18.74 27.34
CA LEU A 446 42.27 -19.47 27.15
C LEU A 446 42.51 -20.87 26.56
N ARG A 447 42.05 -21.87 27.28
CA ARG A 447 41.88 -23.23 26.77
C ARG A 447 40.58 -23.38 25.98
N VAL A 448 39.48 -22.85 26.51
CA VAL A 448 38.17 -22.84 25.88
C VAL A 448 37.74 -21.41 25.63
N ALA A 449 37.41 -21.06 24.38
CA ALA A 449 36.78 -19.79 24.03
C ALA A 449 35.30 -20.02 23.72
N ALA A 450 34.42 -19.25 24.36
CA ALA A 450 32.98 -19.32 24.11
C ALA A 450 32.47 -18.01 23.52
N TYR A 451 31.64 -18.12 22.48
CA TYR A 451 31.01 -17.00 21.80
C TYR A 451 29.51 -17.24 21.71
N ARG A 452 28.74 -16.17 21.91
CA ARG A 452 27.29 -16.18 21.74
C ARG A 452 26.90 -15.44 20.49
N ILE A 453 26.12 -16.10 19.63
CA ILE A 453 25.55 -15.49 18.44
C ILE A 453 24.10 -15.08 18.76
N SER A 454 23.82 -13.77 18.71
CA SER A 454 22.49 -13.21 18.97
C SER A 454 21.93 -12.59 17.68
N GLY A 455 20.62 -12.77 17.41
CA GLY A 455 19.96 -12.20 16.23
C GLY A 455 19.80 -13.19 15.07
N ALA A 456 19.91 -12.74 13.84
CA ALA A 456 19.75 -13.55 12.63
C ALA A 456 21.06 -13.62 11.85
N LEU A 457 21.54 -14.83 11.61
CA LEU A 457 22.76 -15.07 10.83
C LEU A 457 22.39 -15.22 9.34
N PHE A 458 22.61 -14.16 8.57
CA PHE A 458 22.26 -14.07 7.16
C PHE A 458 23.32 -13.27 6.39
N PHE A 459 23.22 -13.21 5.07
CA PHE A 459 24.22 -12.57 4.19
C PHE A 459 24.65 -11.15 4.64
N GLY A 460 23.74 -10.36 5.24
CA GLY A 460 24.04 -9.01 5.72
C GLY A 460 24.82 -8.95 7.04
N ALA A 461 24.99 -10.06 7.74
CA ALA A 461 25.62 -10.11 9.07
C ALA A 461 26.88 -11.01 9.14
N ILE A 462 27.29 -11.58 8.00
CA ILE A 462 28.40 -12.56 7.93
C ILE A 462 29.69 -12.01 8.51
N HIS A 463 30.03 -10.75 8.20
CA HIS A 463 31.26 -10.08 8.67
C HIS A 463 31.40 -10.03 10.20
N LYS A 464 30.28 -10.23 10.95
CA LYS A 464 30.35 -10.33 12.41
C LYS A 464 31.01 -11.60 12.92
N LEU A 465 31.06 -12.64 12.09
CA LEU A 465 31.72 -13.89 12.42
C LEU A 465 33.24 -13.86 12.14
N ASP A 466 33.71 -12.92 11.33
CA ASP A 466 35.13 -12.77 11.02
C ASP A 466 35.95 -12.48 12.30
N GLU A 467 35.33 -11.82 13.30
CA GLU A 467 35.91 -11.55 14.61
C GLU A 467 36.29 -12.84 15.36
N LEU A 468 35.62 -13.98 15.08
CA LEU A 468 35.95 -15.29 15.67
C LEU A 468 37.29 -15.83 15.19
N LEU A 469 37.71 -15.43 13.98
CA LEU A 469 38.95 -15.89 13.35
C LEU A 469 40.11 -14.88 13.54
N ASP A 470 39.82 -13.65 13.99
CA ASP A 470 40.82 -12.61 14.21
C ASP A 470 41.36 -12.69 15.66
N THR A 471 42.02 -13.79 15.97
CA THR A 471 42.65 -13.99 17.29
C THR A 471 44.12 -14.36 17.13
N ARG A 472 44.98 -13.75 17.96
CA ARG A 472 46.41 -14.11 18.03
C ARG A 472 46.65 -15.39 18.83
N ASP A 473 45.86 -15.61 19.89
CA ASP A 473 45.97 -16.75 20.77
C ASP A 473 44.80 -17.71 20.55
N TRP A 474 45.06 -18.79 19.83
CA TRP A 474 44.05 -19.78 19.49
C TRP A 474 43.75 -20.68 20.69
N PRO A 475 42.45 -20.84 21.05
CA PRO A 475 42.02 -21.76 22.10
C PRO A 475 42.19 -23.21 21.66
N ASP A 476 42.09 -24.16 22.62
CA ASP A 476 42.06 -25.58 22.26
C ASP A 476 40.69 -26.02 21.76
N VAL A 477 39.62 -25.36 22.21
CA VAL A 477 38.22 -25.64 21.84
C VAL A 477 37.44 -24.34 21.68
N VAL A 478 36.58 -24.25 20.65
CA VAL A 478 35.64 -23.15 20.47
C VAL A 478 34.22 -23.61 20.72
N VAL A 479 33.48 -22.89 21.57
CA VAL A 479 32.06 -23.12 21.84
C VAL A 479 31.24 -21.99 21.23
N LEU A 480 30.27 -22.30 20.34
CA LEU A 480 29.30 -21.34 19.84
C LEU A 480 27.94 -21.57 20.48
N ASP A 481 27.52 -20.61 21.28
CA ASP A 481 26.19 -20.56 21.87
C ASP A 481 25.18 -19.98 20.86
N LEU A 482 24.24 -20.81 20.41
CA LEU A 482 23.18 -20.50 19.45
C LEU A 482 21.82 -20.27 20.12
N GLY A 483 21.76 -20.20 21.44
CA GLY A 483 20.52 -20.06 22.20
C GLY A 483 19.74 -18.76 21.90
N LYS A 484 20.45 -17.71 21.48
CA LYS A 484 19.86 -16.44 21.04
C LYS A 484 19.84 -16.25 19.52
N LEU A 485 20.19 -17.28 18.76
CA LEU A 485 20.10 -17.25 17.30
C LEU A 485 18.64 -17.47 16.87
N VAL A 486 18.05 -16.45 16.23
CA VAL A 486 16.65 -16.47 15.79
C VAL A 486 16.49 -17.27 14.51
N SER A 487 17.39 -17.08 13.53
CA SER A 487 17.35 -17.79 12.24
C SER A 487 18.76 -17.84 11.61
N ILE A 488 18.94 -18.79 10.69
CA ILE A 488 20.14 -18.93 9.89
C ILE A 488 19.72 -19.20 8.43
N ASP A 489 20.29 -18.45 7.50
CA ASP A 489 20.12 -18.67 6.05
C ASP A 489 21.28 -19.50 5.46
N ALA A 490 21.25 -19.72 4.14
CA ALA A 490 22.30 -20.48 3.45
C ALA A 490 23.68 -19.81 3.59
N SER A 491 23.75 -18.49 3.51
CA SER A 491 25.01 -17.74 3.61
C SER A 491 25.60 -17.80 5.03
N GLY A 492 24.75 -17.70 6.04
CA GLY A 492 25.15 -17.86 7.44
C GLY A 492 25.67 -19.26 7.72
N LEU A 493 25.03 -20.29 7.14
CA LEU A 493 25.49 -21.67 7.23
C LEU A 493 26.85 -21.88 6.55
N ASP A 494 27.04 -21.34 5.36
CA ASP A 494 28.32 -21.44 4.65
C ASP A 494 29.45 -20.76 5.42
N THR A 495 29.16 -19.67 6.12
CA THR A 495 30.13 -19.01 6.98
C THR A 495 30.46 -19.87 8.21
N LEU A 496 29.45 -20.49 8.85
CA LEU A 496 29.73 -21.45 9.94
C LEU A 496 30.59 -22.62 9.46
N ARG A 497 30.37 -23.12 8.24
CA ARG A 497 31.23 -24.13 7.61
C ARG A 497 32.65 -23.66 7.40
N ALA A 498 32.81 -22.42 6.91
CA ALA A 498 34.14 -21.85 6.72
C ALA A 498 34.89 -21.76 8.04
N ILE A 499 34.24 -21.31 9.10
CA ILE A 499 34.80 -21.28 10.46
C ILE A 499 35.17 -22.69 10.94
N ALA A 500 34.24 -23.65 10.81
CA ALA A 500 34.49 -25.04 11.23
C ALA A 500 35.69 -25.66 10.50
N ARG A 501 35.82 -25.40 9.18
CA ARG A 501 36.96 -25.87 8.37
C ARG A 501 38.27 -25.20 8.82
N GLU A 502 38.25 -23.90 9.09
CA GLU A 502 39.47 -23.19 9.51
C GLU A 502 39.94 -23.64 10.90
N LEU A 503 38.98 -23.84 11.83
CA LEU A 503 39.27 -24.42 13.14
C LEU A 503 39.77 -25.86 13.01
N GLY A 504 39.14 -26.67 12.11
CA GLY A 504 39.54 -28.05 11.83
C GLY A 504 40.97 -28.18 11.30
N LYS A 505 41.41 -27.28 10.38
CA LYS A 505 42.82 -27.21 9.92
C LYS A 505 43.81 -27.00 11.05
N ARG A 506 43.39 -26.36 12.14
CA ARG A 506 44.21 -26.09 13.33
C ARG A 506 44.03 -27.13 14.41
N GLY A 507 43.26 -28.19 14.14
CA GLY A 507 42.95 -29.23 15.15
C GLY A 507 42.06 -28.76 16.29
N ILE A 508 41.34 -27.65 16.13
CA ILE A 508 40.48 -27.04 17.16
C ILE A 508 39.04 -27.53 16.96
N PRO A 509 38.48 -28.32 17.92
CA PRO A 509 37.10 -28.74 17.87
C PRO A 509 36.13 -27.56 18.00
N LEU A 510 35.01 -27.60 17.22
CA LEU A 510 33.90 -26.70 17.36
C LEU A 510 32.74 -27.37 18.05
N VAL A 511 32.26 -26.78 19.15
CA VAL A 511 31.10 -27.27 19.91
C VAL A 511 29.94 -26.28 19.75
N LEU A 512 28.75 -26.77 19.43
CA LEU A 512 27.51 -25.97 19.37
C LEU A 512 26.68 -26.17 20.64
N ALA A 513 26.22 -25.06 21.19
CA ALA A 513 25.35 -25.03 22.36
C ALA A 513 23.96 -24.50 22.02
N GLU A 514 22.93 -25.04 22.62
CA GLU A 514 21.54 -24.54 22.61
C GLU A 514 20.92 -24.23 21.24
N PRO A 515 21.17 -24.99 20.16
CA PRO A 515 20.49 -24.69 18.88
C PRO A 515 18.97 -24.84 19.06
N SER A 516 18.19 -23.83 18.61
CA SER A 516 16.73 -23.94 18.57
C SER A 516 16.30 -25.14 17.70
N ARG A 517 15.08 -25.64 17.87
CA ARG A 517 14.56 -26.76 17.06
C ARG A 517 14.65 -26.48 15.57
N GLU A 518 14.42 -25.24 15.14
CA GLU A 518 14.48 -24.81 13.76
C GLU A 518 15.93 -24.75 13.26
N THR A 519 16.82 -24.09 14.00
CA THR A 519 18.26 -24.05 13.71
C THR A 519 18.85 -25.45 13.63
N PHE A 520 18.54 -26.32 14.58
CA PHE A 520 19.01 -27.71 14.58
C PHE A 520 18.54 -28.48 13.34
N ARG A 521 17.27 -28.32 12.91
CA ARG A 521 16.76 -28.94 11.69
C ARG A 521 17.49 -28.43 10.43
N THR A 522 17.76 -27.15 10.36
CA THR A 522 18.46 -26.52 9.23
C THR A 522 19.89 -27.04 9.15
N LEU A 523 20.64 -27.02 10.25
CA LEU A 523 22.01 -27.52 10.32
C LEU A 523 22.10 -29.02 9.97
N ARG A 524 21.14 -29.83 10.47
CA ARG A 524 21.06 -31.27 10.17
C ARG A 524 20.75 -31.54 8.71
N LYS A 525 19.76 -30.86 8.12
CA LYS A 525 19.43 -31.02 6.69
C LYS A 525 20.61 -30.68 5.79
N ALA A 526 21.41 -29.72 6.18
CA ALA A 526 22.59 -29.30 5.46
C ALA A 526 23.81 -30.19 5.66
N GLY A 527 23.75 -31.24 6.49
CA GLY A 527 24.88 -32.12 6.79
C GLY A 527 25.93 -31.53 7.73
N PHE A 528 25.74 -30.29 8.20
CA PHE A 528 26.73 -29.58 9.02
C PHE A 528 27.00 -30.27 10.36
N LEU A 529 25.99 -30.92 10.96
CA LEU A 529 26.18 -31.65 12.21
C LEU A 529 27.07 -32.88 12.06
N ASP A 530 27.10 -33.47 10.89
CA ASP A 530 27.99 -34.62 10.60
C ASP A 530 29.43 -34.14 10.31
N GLU A 531 29.60 -32.93 9.75
CA GLU A 531 30.90 -32.30 9.51
C GLU A 531 31.65 -31.98 10.82
N ILE A 532 30.95 -31.50 11.85
CA ILE A 532 31.55 -31.12 13.13
C ILE A 532 31.55 -32.27 14.17
N GLY A 533 30.83 -33.37 13.90
CA GLY A 533 30.55 -34.45 14.83
C GLY A 533 29.28 -34.17 15.66
N ARG A 534 28.31 -35.12 15.62
CA ARG A 534 27.02 -34.96 16.34
C ARG A 534 27.21 -34.88 17.86
N GLU A 535 28.27 -35.50 18.36
CA GLU A 535 28.67 -35.45 19.78
C GLU A 535 29.08 -34.03 20.23
N ASN A 536 29.41 -33.13 19.30
CA ASN A 536 29.77 -31.75 19.61
C ASN A 536 28.56 -30.81 19.64
N VAL A 537 27.33 -31.34 19.55
CA VAL A 537 26.10 -30.51 19.65
C VAL A 537 25.42 -30.82 20.99
N ARG A 538 25.27 -29.81 21.82
CA ARG A 538 24.73 -29.92 23.18
C ARG A 538 23.44 -29.13 23.33
N ARG A 539 22.56 -29.61 24.24
CA ARG A 539 21.25 -29.01 24.48
C ARG A 539 21.30 -27.76 25.35
N THR A 540 22.28 -27.68 26.22
CA THR A 540 22.47 -26.55 27.12
C THR A 540 23.89 -26.00 26.97
N PHE A 541 24.06 -24.72 27.31
CA PHE A 541 25.37 -24.08 27.28
C PHE A 541 26.32 -24.73 28.32
N GLU A 542 25.80 -25.11 29.48
CA GLU A 542 26.60 -25.76 30.52
C GLU A 542 27.08 -27.16 30.09
N ASP A 543 26.23 -27.95 29.42
CA ASP A 543 26.65 -29.24 28.85
C ASP A 543 27.73 -29.06 27.78
N ALA A 544 27.61 -27.99 26.97
CA ALA A 544 28.62 -27.68 25.97
C ALA A 544 29.96 -27.31 26.58
N LEU A 545 29.97 -26.52 27.65
CA LEU A 545 31.18 -26.16 28.37
C LEU A 545 31.80 -27.39 29.08
N ALA A 546 30.97 -28.23 29.71
CA ALA A 546 31.43 -29.48 30.33
C ALA A 546 32.08 -30.40 29.30
N HIS A 547 31.44 -30.54 28.11
CA HIS A 547 32.00 -31.32 27.01
C HIS A 547 33.31 -30.70 26.46
N ALA A 548 33.33 -29.38 26.22
CA ALA A 548 34.53 -28.67 25.78
C ALA A 548 35.72 -28.84 26.73
N ALA A 549 35.48 -28.87 28.03
CA ALA A 549 36.54 -29.08 29.02
C ALA A 549 37.17 -30.50 28.95
N THR A 550 36.48 -31.48 28.36
CA THR A 550 37.02 -32.85 28.13
C THR A 550 37.79 -32.99 26.84
N LEU A 551 37.57 -32.08 25.89
CA LEU A 551 38.25 -32.09 24.60
C LEU A 551 39.65 -31.49 24.73
N GLN A 552 40.59 -32.04 23.96
CA GLN A 552 41.93 -31.48 23.79
C GLN A 552 42.16 -31.15 22.33
N ARG A 553 43.07 -30.21 22.06
CA ARG A 553 43.48 -29.89 20.70
C ARG A 553 44.10 -31.16 20.09
N ARG A 554 43.58 -31.62 18.95
CA ARG A 554 44.15 -32.74 18.20
C ARG A 554 45.38 -32.20 17.46
N GLU A 555 46.49 -32.97 17.46
CA GLU A 555 47.60 -32.65 16.60
C GLU A 555 47.13 -32.65 15.11
N PRO A 556 47.50 -31.62 14.31
CA PRO A 556 47.10 -31.60 12.94
C PRO A 556 47.68 -32.85 12.27
N SER A 557 46.82 -33.69 11.68
CA SER A 557 47.29 -34.82 10.87
C SER A 557 48.01 -34.24 9.63
N ILE A 558 49.33 -34.24 9.67
CA ILE A 558 50.17 -33.93 8.52
C ILE A 558 50.01 -35.10 7.55
N SER A 559 49.06 -35.03 6.65
CA SER A 559 48.97 -35.92 5.50
C SER A 559 50.02 -35.44 4.49
N TYR A 560 51.16 -36.10 4.50
CA TYR A 560 52.10 -36.07 3.39
C TYR A 560 51.46 -36.86 2.25
N THR A 561 50.79 -36.20 1.31
CA THR A 561 50.57 -36.68 -0.04
C THR A 561 50.71 -35.52 -1.03
#